data_16b887e9335cf608435772a3f56e7714
#
_entry.id   16b887e9335cf608435772a3f56e7714
#
_cell.length_a   1.000
_cell.length_b   1.000
_cell.length_c   1.000
_cell.angle_alpha   90.00
_cell.angle_beta   90.00
_cell.angle_gamma   90.00
#
_symmetry.space_group_name_H-M   'P 1'
#
loop_
_entity.id
_entity.type
_entity.pdbx_description
1 polymer ?
#
loop_
_entity_poly.entity_id
_entity_poly.type
_entity_poly.pdbx_seq_one_letter_code
_entity_poly.pdbx_strand_id
1 'polypeptide(L)'
;LRYYTMRPVMVQLHDKMNFLRQKVLKKAFIKLPELTDEQRRIIDLMTQRLEHKFLREPMKAMNAVAGTSEEERYKQMMCDLFLLNESGEEFGDESRIEDWD
;
A
#
# COMPACT_ATOMS: atom_id res chain seq x y z
N LEU A 1 -2.23 -4.24 -23.79
CA LEU A 1 -2.27 -2.83 -23.48
C LEU A 1 -3.29 -2.48 -22.43
N ARG A 2 -4.30 -3.30 -22.27
CA ARG A 2 -5.33 -2.99 -21.31
C ARG A 2 -4.84 -3.09 -19.89
N TYR A 3 -3.86 -3.94 -19.62
CA TYR A 3 -3.39 -4.06 -18.26
C TYR A 3 -2.69 -2.79 -17.79
N TYR A 4 -2.33 -1.90 -18.71
CA TYR A 4 -1.74 -0.63 -18.30
C TYR A 4 -2.72 0.25 -17.56
N THR A 5 -4.01 0.08 -17.79
CA THR A 5 -4.98 0.88 -17.07
C THR A 5 -5.10 0.46 -15.61
N MET A 6 -4.81 -0.81 -15.32
CA MET A 6 -4.86 -1.29 -13.94
C MET A 6 -3.55 -1.06 -13.21
N ARG A 7 -2.45 -1.00 -13.93
CA ARG A 7 -1.14 -0.90 -13.30
C ARG A 7 -0.99 0.32 -12.38
N PRO A 8 -1.42 1.52 -12.79
CA PRO A 8 -1.29 2.67 -11.87
C PRO A 8 -2.02 2.46 -10.55
N VAL A 9 -3.17 1.80 -10.58
CA VAL A 9 -3.92 1.53 -9.36
C VAL A 9 -3.14 0.56 -8.47
N MET A 10 -2.56 -0.48 -9.07
CA MET A 10 -1.77 -1.45 -8.33
C MET A 10 -0.55 -0.79 -7.69
N VAL A 11 0.12 0.07 -8.44
CA VAL A 11 1.28 0.78 -7.92
C VAL A 11 0.88 1.70 -6.78
N GLN A 12 -0.22 2.41 -6.94
CA GLN A 12 -0.67 3.31 -5.88
C GLN A 12 -1.04 2.55 -4.61
N LEU A 13 -1.66 1.39 -4.76
CA LEU A 13 -2.02 0.60 -3.59
C LEU A 13 -0.77 0.19 -2.83
N HIS A 14 0.23 -0.29 -3.56
CA HIS A 14 1.49 -0.69 -2.96
C HIS A 14 2.18 0.51 -2.30
N ASP A 15 2.23 1.62 -3.00
CA ASP A 15 2.90 2.81 -2.49
C ASP A 15 2.22 3.34 -1.25
N LYS A 16 0.90 3.31 -1.24
CA LYS A 16 0.16 3.80 -0.08
C LYS A 16 0.41 2.92 1.14
N MET A 17 0.40 1.61 0.94
CA MET A 17 0.72 0.69 2.04
C MET A 17 2.12 0.94 2.57
N ASN A 18 3.08 1.10 1.65
CA ASN A 18 4.46 1.34 2.06
C ASN A 18 4.58 2.65 2.81
N PHE A 19 3.89 3.68 2.33
CA PHE A 19 3.90 4.98 2.99
C PHE A 19 3.37 4.86 4.43
N LEU A 20 2.23 4.19 4.58
CA LEU A 20 1.65 4.00 5.91
C LEU A 20 2.57 3.19 6.81
N ARG A 21 3.17 2.15 6.27
CA ARG A 21 4.08 1.33 7.03
C ARG A 21 5.26 2.15 7.54
N GLN A 22 5.84 2.97 6.67
CA GLN A 22 6.98 3.79 7.06
C GLN A 22 6.60 4.79 8.16
N LYS A 23 5.42 5.37 8.06
CA LYS A 23 4.97 6.31 9.08
C LYS A 23 4.81 5.63 10.44
N VAL A 24 4.21 4.46 10.43
CA VAL A 24 3.99 3.72 11.67
C VAL A 24 5.31 3.29 12.28
N LEU A 25 6.23 2.81 11.44
CA LEU A 25 7.54 2.38 11.92
C LEU A 25 8.31 3.55 12.53
N LYS A 26 8.26 4.69 11.88
CA LYS A 26 8.98 5.85 12.40
C LYS A 26 8.50 6.21 13.80
N LYS A 27 7.19 6.20 14.00
CA LYS A 27 6.65 6.51 15.33
C LYS A 27 7.01 5.45 16.34
N ALA A 28 6.97 4.19 15.93
CA ALA A 28 7.32 3.10 16.83
C ALA A 28 8.79 3.19 17.26
N PHE A 29 9.68 3.53 16.33
CA PHE A 29 11.09 3.61 16.65
C PHE A 29 11.39 4.79 17.57
N ILE A 30 10.60 5.85 17.48
CA ILE A 30 10.75 6.95 18.42
C ILE A 30 10.35 6.50 19.83
N LYS A 31 9.31 5.68 19.93
CA LYS A 31 8.86 5.19 21.24
C LYS A 31 9.77 4.11 21.80
N LEU A 32 10.62 3.52 20.96
CA LEU A 32 11.51 2.45 21.36
C LEU A 32 12.97 2.84 21.02
N PRO A 33 13.49 3.87 21.70
CA PRO A 33 14.81 4.39 21.31
C PRO A 33 15.97 3.44 21.59
N GLU A 34 15.74 2.40 22.39
CA GLU A 34 16.80 1.47 22.77
C GLU A 34 16.98 0.31 21.81
N LEU A 35 16.16 0.25 20.76
CA LEU A 35 16.32 -0.80 19.77
C LEU A 35 17.65 -0.64 19.06
N THR A 36 18.32 -1.77 18.86
CA THR A 36 19.54 -1.77 18.06
C THR A 36 19.20 -1.63 16.58
N ASP A 37 20.22 -1.31 15.79
CA ASP A 37 20.01 -1.24 14.34
C ASP A 37 19.55 -2.59 13.78
N GLU A 38 20.09 -3.67 14.33
CA GLU A 38 19.68 -4.99 13.88
C GLU A 38 18.22 -5.26 14.18
N GLN A 39 17.78 -4.86 15.37
CA GLN A 39 16.39 -5.05 15.75
C GLN A 39 15.46 -4.22 14.88
N ARG A 40 15.86 -2.99 14.56
CA ARG A 40 15.06 -2.15 13.69
C ARG A 40 14.95 -2.77 12.30
N ARG A 41 16.05 -3.33 11.82
CA ARG A 41 16.03 -3.96 10.51
C ARG A 41 15.10 -5.16 10.48
N ILE A 42 15.10 -5.96 11.54
CA ILE A 42 14.21 -7.12 11.61
C ILE A 42 12.75 -6.67 11.60
N ILE A 43 12.43 -5.64 12.36
CA ILE A 43 11.05 -5.14 12.41
C ILE A 43 10.65 -4.59 11.05
N ASP A 44 11.55 -3.87 10.40
CA ASP A 44 11.26 -3.32 9.08
C ASP A 44 10.98 -4.46 8.08
N LEU A 45 11.81 -5.48 8.08
CA LEU A 45 11.62 -6.62 7.19
C LEU A 45 10.34 -7.38 7.51
N MET A 46 10.04 -7.53 8.78
CA MET A 46 8.82 -8.21 9.20
C MET A 46 7.58 -7.51 8.65
N THR A 47 7.54 -6.20 8.78
CA THR A 47 6.39 -5.45 8.29
C THR A 47 6.32 -5.43 6.77
N GLN A 48 7.49 -5.45 6.09
CA GLN A 48 7.49 -5.58 4.64
C GLN A 48 6.89 -6.91 4.20
N ARG A 49 7.23 -7.97 4.90
CA ARG A 49 6.68 -9.29 4.56
C ARG A 49 5.20 -9.35 4.81
N LEU A 50 4.75 -8.75 5.90
CA LEU A 50 3.34 -8.68 6.18
C LEU A 50 2.60 -7.93 5.07
N GLU A 51 3.16 -6.81 4.66
CA GLU A 51 2.60 -6.02 3.58
C GLU A 51 2.49 -6.84 2.30
N HIS A 52 3.55 -7.54 1.93
CA HIS A 52 3.55 -8.39 0.73
C HIS A 52 2.48 -9.46 0.80
N LYS A 53 2.38 -10.11 1.94
CA LYS A 53 1.39 -11.18 2.09
C LYS A 53 -0.03 -10.63 2.02
N PHE A 54 -0.24 -9.47 2.60
CA PHE A 54 -1.57 -8.87 2.61
C PHE A 54 -1.98 -8.40 1.21
N LEU A 55 -1.05 -7.84 0.48
CA LEU A 55 -1.36 -7.30 -0.84
C LEU A 55 -1.44 -8.37 -1.92
N ARG A 56 -1.02 -9.58 -1.63
CA ARG A 56 -1.01 -10.63 -2.64
C ARG A 56 -2.40 -10.88 -3.22
N GLU A 57 -3.41 -10.98 -2.36
CA GLU A 57 -4.74 -11.31 -2.82
C GLU A 57 -5.36 -10.20 -3.68
N PRO A 58 -5.37 -8.93 -3.25
CA PRO A 58 -5.92 -7.90 -4.14
C PRO A 58 -5.12 -7.76 -5.43
N MET A 59 -3.80 -7.96 -5.39
CA MET A 59 -3.02 -7.88 -6.61
C MET A 59 -3.38 -9.01 -7.58
N LYS A 60 -3.57 -10.22 -7.06
CA LYS A 60 -4.00 -11.34 -7.90
C LYS A 60 -5.38 -11.09 -8.49
N ALA A 61 -6.28 -10.56 -7.69
CA ALA A 61 -7.63 -10.28 -8.17
C ALA A 61 -7.61 -9.25 -9.29
N MET A 62 -6.81 -8.21 -9.13
CA MET A 62 -6.73 -7.18 -10.15
C MET A 62 -6.08 -7.72 -11.42
N ASN A 63 -5.04 -8.53 -11.27
CA ASN A 63 -4.41 -9.12 -12.44
C ASN A 63 -5.36 -10.05 -13.19
N ALA A 64 -6.20 -10.76 -12.46
CA ALA A 64 -7.12 -11.71 -13.07
C ALA A 64 -8.16 -11.00 -13.95
N VAL A 65 -8.55 -9.79 -13.61
CA VAL A 65 -9.57 -9.08 -14.39
C VAL A 65 -8.97 -8.09 -15.37
N ALA A 66 -7.66 -7.90 -15.35
CA ALA A 66 -7.01 -6.97 -16.27
C ALA A 66 -7.27 -7.43 -17.70
N GLY A 67 -7.73 -6.51 -18.55
CA GLY A 67 -8.05 -6.83 -19.92
C GLY A 67 -9.42 -7.44 -20.13
N THR A 68 -10.18 -7.63 -19.05
CA THR A 68 -11.53 -8.16 -19.18
C THR A 68 -12.55 -7.05 -19.02
N SER A 69 -13.82 -7.40 -19.21
CA SER A 69 -14.89 -6.42 -19.03
C SER A 69 -15.06 -5.98 -17.58
N GLU A 70 -14.45 -6.70 -16.63
CA GLU A 70 -14.53 -6.35 -15.22
C GLU A 70 -13.45 -5.38 -14.77
N GLU A 71 -12.50 -5.09 -15.63
CA GLU A 71 -11.35 -4.30 -15.24
C GLU A 71 -11.74 -2.94 -14.65
N GLU A 72 -12.62 -2.23 -15.37
CA GLU A 72 -12.99 -0.89 -14.93
C GLU A 72 -13.72 -0.90 -13.60
N ARG A 73 -14.58 -1.89 -13.40
CA ARG A 73 -15.31 -2.02 -12.15
C ARG A 73 -14.39 -2.28 -10.98
N TYR A 74 -13.43 -3.18 -11.17
CA TYR A 74 -12.47 -3.48 -10.11
C TYR A 74 -11.57 -2.28 -9.82
N LYS A 75 -11.16 -1.60 -10.88
CA LYS A 75 -10.32 -0.42 -10.71
C LYS A 75 -11.05 0.64 -9.88
N GLN A 76 -12.33 0.87 -10.21
CA GLN A 76 -13.10 1.86 -9.48
C GLN A 76 -13.28 1.45 -8.02
N MET A 77 -13.57 0.18 -7.79
CA MET A 77 -13.72 -0.33 -6.43
C MET A 77 -12.46 -0.13 -5.62
N MET A 78 -11.31 -0.46 -6.20
CA MET A 78 -10.05 -0.33 -5.47
C MET A 78 -9.78 1.13 -5.13
N CYS A 79 -10.04 2.02 -6.07
CA CYS A 79 -9.84 3.43 -5.81
C CYS A 79 -10.76 3.93 -4.71
N ASP A 80 -11.99 3.48 -4.71
CA ASP A 80 -12.95 3.91 -3.69
C ASP A 80 -12.62 3.32 -2.32
N LEU A 81 -12.28 2.04 -2.28
CA LEU A 81 -12.03 1.37 -1.02
C LEU A 81 -10.76 1.85 -0.34
N PHE A 82 -9.73 2.12 -1.13
CA PHE A 82 -8.43 2.47 -0.58
C PHE A 82 -8.09 3.93 -0.80
N LEU A 83 -9.03 4.71 -1.33
CA LEU A 83 -8.85 6.14 -1.56
C LEU A 83 -7.64 6.39 -2.45
N LEU A 84 -7.62 5.70 -3.58
CA LEU A 84 -6.57 5.86 -4.55
C LEU A 84 -7.01 6.83 -5.63
N ASN A 85 -6.07 7.19 -6.50
CA ASN A 85 -6.29 8.17 -7.54
C ASN A 85 -6.14 7.50 -8.89
N GLU A 86 -7.20 7.52 -9.71
CA GLU A 86 -7.16 6.87 -11.00
C GLU A 86 -6.15 7.49 -11.96
N SER A 87 -5.85 8.76 -11.77
CA SER A 87 -4.90 9.44 -12.65
C SER A 87 -3.45 9.11 -12.32
N GLY A 88 -3.20 8.40 -11.23
CA GLY A 88 -1.85 8.08 -10.82
C GLY A 88 -1.17 9.17 -10.02
N GLU A 89 -1.91 10.19 -9.63
CA GLU A 89 -1.34 11.22 -8.79
C GLU A 89 -1.09 10.70 -7.39
N GLU A 90 -0.18 11.35 -6.71
CA GLU A 90 0.12 10.93 -5.35
C GLU A 90 -1.09 11.14 -4.46
N PHE A 91 -1.31 10.16 -3.63
CA PHE A 91 -2.12 10.37 -2.45
C PHE A 91 -1.24 11.18 -1.51
N GLY A 92 -1.67 11.53 -0.38
CA GLY A 92 -0.72 12.24 0.43
C GLY A 92 -1.34 13.03 1.53
N ASP A 93 -2.60 12.81 1.78
CA ASP A 93 -3.23 13.47 2.90
C ASP A 93 -2.77 12.79 4.17
N GLU A 94 -1.71 13.31 4.75
CA GLU A 94 -1.11 12.71 5.91
C GLU A 94 -1.98 12.83 7.15
N SER A 95 -2.96 13.70 7.13
CA SER A 95 -3.81 13.86 8.30
C SER A 95 -4.59 12.59 8.60
N ARG A 96 -4.72 11.72 7.63
CA ARG A 96 -5.48 10.48 7.81
C ARG A 96 -4.76 9.42 8.60
N ILE A 97 -3.46 9.59 8.79
CA ILE A 97 -2.67 8.54 9.43
C ILE A 97 -1.88 9.05 10.61
N GLU A 98 -2.21 10.22 11.13
CA GLU A 98 -1.40 10.76 12.19
C GLU A 98 -1.94 10.49 13.57
N ASP A 99 -3.01 9.78 13.69
CA ASP A 99 -3.61 9.53 14.99
C ASP A 99 -3.13 8.25 15.62
N TRP A 100 -2.06 7.71 15.12
CA TRP A 100 -1.54 6.49 15.69
C TRP A 100 -0.88 6.80 17.01
N ASP A 101 -1.38 6.21 18.04
CA ASP A 101 -0.80 6.25 19.36
C ASP A 101 -1.16 5.00 20.09
#